data_9a1160c5d94d3579f897a8ca2ba8c974
#
_entry.id   9a1160c5d94d3579f897a8ca2ba8c974
#
_cell.length_a   1.000
_cell.length_b   1.000
_cell.length_c   1.000
_cell.angle_alpha   90.00
_cell.angle_beta   90.00
_cell.angle_gamma   90.00
#
_symmetry.space_group_name_H-M   'P 1'
#
loop_
_entity.id
_entity.type
_entity.pdbx_description
1 polymer ?
#
loop_
_entity_poly.entity_id
_entity_poly.type
_entity_poly.pdbx_seq_one_letter_code
_entity_poly.pdbx_strand_id
1 'polypeptide(L)'
;MFADFKLYHFMKQYFKFIKSTQGSIKDDLLSGVTVALALVPEAVAFAFVAGISPIIGLYGAFIMGIVTAIFGGRPGMISGATGALAVVMVNLISEGNAMGPEGAMLGVQFLFATLILAGIFQSLSLIHI
;
A
#
# COMPACT_ATOMS: atom_id res chain seq x y z
N MET A 1 9.07 27.89 15.25
CA MET A 1 8.83 27.84 16.69
C MET A 1 7.58 27.02 17.09
N PHE A 2 6.38 27.28 16.54
CA PHE A 2 5.19 26.46 16.85
C PHE A 2 5.17 25.08 16.15
N ALA A 3 5.74 24.97 14.94
CA ALA A 3 5.81 23.73 14.19
C ALA A 3 6.76 22.71 14.84
N ASP A 4 7.90 23.17 15.33
CA ASP A 4 8.90 22.31 15.98
C ASP A 4 8.39 21.73 17.30
N PHE A 5 7.60 22.50 18.04
CA PHE A 5 6.99 22.03 19.29
C PHE A 5 5.94 20.95 19.06
N LYS A 6 5.13 21.08 17.99
CA LYS A 6 4.12 20.10 17.61
C LYS A 6 4.77 18.79 17.10
N LEU A 7 5.82 18.93 16.28
CA LEU A 7 6.59 17.81 15.75
C LEU A 7 7.30 17.03 16.87
N TYR A 8 7.91 17.73 17.82
CA TYR A 8 8.57 17.12 18.96
C TYR A 8 7.57 16.37 19.87
N HIS A 9 6.40 16.93 20.11
CA HIS A 9 5.34 16.28 20.90
C HIS A 9 4.79 15.05 20.22
N PHE A 10 4.60 15.13 18.90
CA PHE A 10 4.16 14.02 18.05
C PHE A 10 5.20 12.88 18.06
N MET A 11 6.47 13.20 17.86
CA MET A 11 7.57 12.22 17.93
C MET A 11 7.67 11.57 19.30
N LYS A 12 7.57 12.33 20.37
CA LYS A 12 7.64 11.81 21.74
C LYS A 12 6.46 10.89 22.07
N GLN A 13 5.29 11.20 21.56
CA GLN A 13 4.09 10.37 21.70
C GLN A 13 4.21 9.07 20.87
N TYR A 14 4.80 9.16 19.68
CA TYR A 14 5.09 8.01 18.82
C TYR A 14 6.13 7.07 19.45
N PHE A 15 7.20 7.62 20.00
CA PHE A 15 8.22 6.84 20.73
C PHE A 15 7.66 6.21 22.02
N LYS A 16 6.77 6.90 22.72
CA LYS A 16 6.10 6.35 23.90
C LYS A 16 5.14 5.21 23.52
N PHE A 17 4.48 5.32 22.38
CA PHE A 17 3.58 4.27 21.84
C PHE A 17 4.38 3.02 21.46
N ILE A 18 5.51 3.17 20.75
CA ILE A 18 6.40 2.06 20.38
C ILE A 18 6.96 1.37 21.65
N LYS A 19 7.32 2.13 22.68
CA LYS A 19 7.85 1.60 23.94
C LYS A 19 6.78 0.97 24.84
N SER A 20 5.52 1.34 24.68
CA SER A 20 4.38 0.82 25.45
C SER A 20 3.84 -0.51 24.91
N THR A 21 4.18 -0.87 23.68
CA THR A 21 3.79 -2.16 23.09
C THR A 21 4.73 -3.22 23.68
N GLN A 22 4.26 -3.98 24.64
CA GLN A 22 4.97 -5.12 25.24
C GLN A 22 4.99 -6.32 24.28
N GLY A 23 5.34 -6.09 23.01
CA GLY A 23 5.60 -7.14 22.03
C GLY A 23 7.02 -7.67 22.22
N SER A 24 7.18 -8.98 22.24
CA SER A 24 8.50 -9.59 22.12
C SER A 24 9.01 -9.33 20.70
N ILE A 25 10.22 -8.81 20.54
CA ILE A 25 10.85 -8.62 19.19
C ILE A 25 10.82 -9.93 18.37
N LYS A 26 10.89 -11.06 19.05
CA LYS A 26 10.76 -12.38 18.39
C LYS A 26 9.37 -12.61 17.79
N ASP A 27 8.33 -12.24 18.54
CA ASP A 27 6.94 -12.44 18.08
C ASP A 27 6.60 -11.49 16.93
N ASP A 28 7.09 -10.24 17.00
CA ASP A 28 6.94 -9.26 15.93
C ASP A 28 7.68 -9.70 14.66
N LEU A 29 8.89 -10.22 14.79
CA LEU A 29 9.66 -10.73 13.65
C LEU A 29 9.00 -11.97 13.04
N LEU A 30 8.53 -12.89 13.88
CA LEU A 30 7.87 -14.11 13.42
C LEU A 30 6.56 -13.78 12.70
N SER A 31 5.79 -12.87 13.24
CA SER A 31 4.55 -12.41 12.64
C SER A 31 4.80 -11.70 11.30
N GLY A 32 5.82 -10.84 11.23
CA GLY A 32 6.23 -10.17 10.00
C GLY A 32 6.64 -11.15 8.89
N VAL A 33 7.43 -12.16 9.22
CA VAL A 33 7.82 -13.22 8.27
C VAL A 33 6.61 -14.03 7.80
N THR A 34 5.73 -14.42 8.71
CA THR A 34 4.51 -15.16 8.36
C THR A 34 3.62 -14.38 7.41
N VAL A 35 3.43 -13.09 7.68
CA VAL A 35 2.67 -12.18 6.83
C VAL A 35 3.31 -12.02 5.46
N ALA A 36 4.64 -11.82 5.40
CA ALA A 36 5.35 -11.70 4.14
C ALA A 36 5.21 -12.95 3.27
N LEU A 37 5.30 -14.15 3.87
CA LEU A 37 5.10 -15.42 3.15
C LEU A 37 3.67 -15.57 2.60
N ALA A 38 2.67 -15.00 3.25
CA ALA A 38 1.29 -15.00 2.77
C ALA A 38 1.05 -13.95 1.69
N LEU A 39 1.60 -12.73 1.87
CA LEU A 39 1.37 -11.60 0.95
C LEU A 39 2.07 -11.75 -0.39
N VAL A 40 3.23 -12.41 -0.46
CA VAL A 40 3.97 -12.60 -1.72
C VAL A 40 3.16 -13.39 -2.76
N PRO A 41 2.62 -14.58 -2.47
CA PRO A 41 1.77 -15.31 -3.41
C PRO A 41 0.49 -14.54 -3.77
N GLU A 42 -0.10 -13.85 -2.80
CA GLU A 42 -1.29 -13.05 -3.00
C GLU A 42 -1.05 -11.88 -3.97
N ALA A 43 0.03 -11.13 -3.78
CA ALA A 43 0.41 -10.03 -4.66
C ALA A 43 0.67 -10.51 -6.10
N VAL A 44 1.31 -11.66 -6.26
CA VAL A 44 1.55 -12.30 -7.56
C VAL A 44 0.22 -12.71 -8.22
N ALA A 45 -0.66 -13.36 -7.46
CA ALA A 45 -1.96 -13.80 -7.97
C ALA A 45 -2.82 -12.61 -8.44
N PHE A 46 -2.87 -11.54 -7.66
CA PHE A 46 -3.64 -10.34 -8.05
C PHE A 46 -3.00 -9.58 -9.23
N ALA A 47 -1.68 -9.59 -9.35
CA ALA A 47 -1.01 -9.04 -10.52
C ALA A 47 -1.41 -9.81 -11.81
N PHE A 48 -1.48 -11.14 -11.74
CA PHE A 48 -1.99 -11.95 -12.85
C PHE A 48 -3.46 -11.64 -13.17
N VAL A 49 -4.31 -11.54 -12.16
CA VAL A 49 -5.72 -11.17 -12.35
C VAL A 49 -5.84 -9.80 -13.00
N ALA A 50 -5.05 -8.83 -12.56
CA ALA A 50 -5.04 -7.48 -13.12
C ALA A 50 -4.40 -7.38 -14.53
N GLY A 51 -3.79 -8.45 -15.04
CA GLY A 51 -3.13 -8.46 -16.35
C GLY A 51 -1.81 -7.67 -16.36
N ILE A 52 -1.17 -7.47 -15.20
CA ILE A 52 0.13 -6.80 -15.07
C ILE A 52 1.24 -7.80 -14.72
N SER A 53 2.48 -7.40 -14.97
CA SER A 53 3.62 -8.23 -14.61
C SER A 53 3.66 -8.49 -13.10
N PRO A 54 3.89 -9.75 -12.65
CA PRO A 54 3.99 -10.11 -11.24
C PRO A 54 5.03 -9.29 -10.47
N ILE A 55 6.10 -8.88 -11.14
CA ILE A 55 7.16 -8.05 -10.57
C ILE A 55 6.61 -6.68 -10.13
N ILE A 56 5.73 -6.08 -10.94
CA ILE A 56 5.09 -4.79 -10.60
C ILE A 56 4.21 -4.96 -9.37
N GLY A 57 3.45 -6.04 -9.28
CA GLY A 57 2.64 -6.37 -8.11
C GLY A 57 3.47 -6.54 -6.83
N LEU A 58 4.62 -7.23 -6.93
CA LEU A 58 5.54 -7.41 -5.81
C LEU A 58 6.17 -6.09 -5.34
N TYR A 59 6.61 -5.23 -6.26
CA TYR A 59 7.10 -3.90 -5.90
C TYR A 59 6.03 -3.04 -5.24
N GLY A 60 4.80 -3.08 -5.75
CA GLY A 60 3.68 -2.39 -5.14
C GLY A 60 3.41 -2.86 -3.71
N ALA A 61 3.38 -4.16 -3.48
CA ALA A 61 3.20 -4.75 -2.15
C ALA A 61 4.34 -4.38 -1.19
N PHE A 62 5.59 -4.39 -1.67
CA PHE A 62 6.77 -4.02 -0.89
C PHE A 62 6.73 -2.54 -0.46
N ILE A 63 6.46 -1.63 -1.40
CA ILE A 63 6.37 -0.19 -1.12
C ILE A 63 5.21 0.08 -0.16
N MET A 64 4.05 -0.52 -0.40
CA MET A 64 2.89 -0.39 0.47
C MET A 64 3.20 -0.87 1.90
N GLY A 65 3.86 -2.03 2.02
CA GLY A 65 4.27 -2.57 3.31
C GLY A 65 5.19 -1.63 4.10
N ILE A 66 6.19 -1.04 3.43
CA ILE A 66 7.11 -0.07 4.07
C ILE A 66 6.37 1.21 4.47
N VAL A 67 5.59 1.78 3.55
CA VAL A 67 4.88 3.03 3.82
C VAL A 67 3.90 2.86 4.97
N THR A 68 3.13 1.78 5.00
CA THR A 68 2.18 1.51 6.09
C THR A 68 2.87 1.17 7.40
N ALA A 69 4.03 0.52 7.38
CA ALA A 69 4.82 0.26 8.56
C ALA A 69 5.38 1.54 9.21
N ILE A 70 5.74 2.54 8.38
CA ILE A 70 6.31 3.80 8.86
C ILE A 70 5.23 4.81 9.27
N PHE A 71 4.19 4.97 8.45
CA PHE A 71 3.22 6.07 8.59
C PHE A 71 1.88 5.65 9.17
N GLY A 72 1.56 4.38 9.22
CA GLY A 72 0.22 3.98 9.51
C GLY A 72 0.08 2.74 10.33
N GLY A 73 -1.15 2.52 10.70
CA GLY A 73 -1.59 1.28 11.25
C GLY A 73 -1.75 1.26 12.77
N ARG A 74 -2.57 0.33 13.19
CA ARG A 74 -2.65 -0.11 14.58
C ARG A 74 -1.89 -1.42 14.72
N PRO A 75 -1.40 -1.78 15.90
CA PRO A 75 -0.84 -3.10 16.13
C PRO A 75 -1.78 -4.19 15.64
N GLY A 76 -1.26 -5.11 14.82
CA GLY A 76 -2.04 -6.20 14.23
C GLY A 76 -2.79 -5.85 12.94
N MET A 77 -2.66 -4.64 12.39
CA MET A 77 -3.18 -4.30 11.06
C MET A 77 -2.17 -4.60 9.97
N ILE A 78 -2.66 -5.16 8.88
CA ILE A 78 -1.90 -5.44 7.65
C ILE A 78 -2.59 -4.68 6.52
N SER A 79 -1.80 -3.98 5.72
CA SER A 79 -2.25 -3.41 4.45
C SER A 79 -1.67 -4.23 3.31
N GLY A 80 -2.53 -4.72 2.44
CA GLY A 80 -2.15 -5.60 1.34
C GLY A 80 -3.01 -5.38 0.10
N ALA A 81 -2.70 -6.12 -0.95
CA ALA A 81 -3.46 -6.13 -2.18
C ALA A 81 -4.89 -6.64 -1.93
N THR A 82 -5.85 -6.07 -2.65
CA THR A 82 -7.27 -6.46 -2.53
C THR A 82 -7.76 -7.00 -3.87
N GLY A 83 -8.30 -8.23 -3.86
CA GLY A 83 -8.79 -8.89 -5.07
C GLY A 83 -9.91 -8.10 -5.76
N ALA A 84 -10.77 -7.45 -5.00
CA ALA A 84 -11.82 -6.60 -5.55
C ALA A 84 -11.26 -5.44 -6.40
N LEU A 85 -10.19 -4.79 -5.94
CA LEU A 85 -9.51 -3.76 -6.72
C LEU A 85 -8.82 -4.34 -7.96
N ALA A 86 -8.21 -5.51 -7.86
CA ALA A 86 -7.55 -6.15 -9.00
C ALA A 86 -8.54 -6.39 -10.15
N VAL A 87 -9.76 -6.85 -9.85
CA VAL A 87 -10.80 -7.08 -10.87
C VAL A 87 -11.24 -5.79 -11.56
N VAL A 88 -11.40 -4.69 -10.81
CA VAL A 88 -11.76 -3.38 -11.38
C VAL A 88 -10.63 -2.85 -12.27
N MET A 89 -9.39 -3.09 -11.88
CA MET A 89 -8.21 -2.64 -12.63
C MET A 89 -8.05 -3.33 -13.99
N VAL A 90 -8.54 -4.56 -14.15
CA VAL A 90 -8.48 -5.29 -15.43
C VAL A 90 -9.09 -4.48 -16.57
N ASN A 91 -10.29 -3.95 -16.36
CA ASN A 91 -10.98 -3.17 -17.38
C ASN A 91 -10.21 -1.89 -17.72
N LEU A 92 -9.71 -1.18 -16.73
CA LEU A 92 -8.95 0.04 -16.93
C LEU A 92 -7.65 -0.20 -17.72
N ILE A 93 -6.94 -1.28 -17.41
CA ILE A 93 -5.71 -1.66 -18.12
C ILE A 93 -6.03 -2.08 -19.54
N SER A 94 -7.11 -2.85 -19.75
CA SER A 94 -7.55 -3.29 -21.06
C SER A 94 -7.93 -2.12 -21.96
N GLU A 95 -8.69 -1.16 -21.45
CA GLU A 95 -9.06 0.06 -22.18
C GLU A 95 -7.83 0.90 -22.51
N GLY A 96 -6.91 1.09 -21.53
CA GLY A 96 -5.68 1.82 -21.75
C GLY A 96 -4.78 1.18 -22.82
N ASN A 97 -4.72 -0.14 -22.83
CA ASN A 97 -3.96 -0.89 -23.84
C ASN A 97 -4.58 -0.83 -25.24
N ALA A 98 -5.89 -0.62 -25.35
CA ALA A 98 -6.58 -0.48 -26.62
C ALA A 98 -6.40 0.91 -27.28
N MET A 99 -5.94 1.91 -26.54
CA MET A 99 -5.83 3.30 -27.01
C MET A 99 -4.58 3.62 -27.82
N GLY A 100 -3.59 2.73 -27.90
CA GLY A 100 -2.34 3.04 -28.60
C GLY A 100 -1.56 1.85 -29.12
N PRO A 101 -0.66 2.08 -30.10
CA PRO A 101 0.16 1.03 -30.70
C PRO A 101 1.20 0.40 -29.76
N GLU A 102 1.56 1.07 -28.67
CA GLU A 102 2.39 0.58 -27.58
C GLU A 102 1.57 0.22 -26.34
N GLY A 103 0.43 -0.40 -26.53
CA GLY A 103 -0.67 -0.57 -25.60
C GLY A 103 -0.32 -1.06 -24.19
N ALA A 104 0.66 -1.94 -24.03
CA ALA A 104 0.97 -2.55 -22.74
C ALA A 104 1.50 -1.57 -21.67
N MET A 105 2.09 -0.45 -22.07
CA MET A 105 2.59 0.58 -21.16
C MET A 105 1.51 1.61 -20.78
N LEU A 106 0.61 1.93 -21.70
CA LEU A 106 -0.45 2.93 -21.50
C LEU A 106 -1.45 2.48 -20.42
N GLY A 107 -1.88 1.24 -20.42
CA GLY A 107 -2.79 0.70 -19.41
C GLY A 107 -2.23 0.81 -17.98
N VAL A 108 -0.94 0.53 -17.82
CA VAL A 108 -0.26 0.67 -16.52
C VAL A 108 -0.12 2.15 -16.10
N GLN A 109 0.14 3.05 -17.04
CA GLN A 109 0.21 4.49 -16.77
C GLN A 109 -1.15 5.04 -16.34
N PHE A 110 -2.24 4.65 -17.02
CA PHE A 110 -3.60 5.00 -16.62
C PHE A 110 -3.95 4.46 -15.24
N LEU A 111 -3.52 3.25 -14.92
CA LEU A 111 -3.68 2.66 -13.60
C LEU A 111 -3.02 3.52 -12.53
N PHE A 112 -1.75 3.88 -12.70
CA PHE A 112 -1.04 4.72 -11.73
C PHE A 112 -1.66 6.11 -11.58
N ALA A 113 -2.06 6.75 -12.68
CA ALA A 113 -2.74 8.04 -12.63
C ALA A 113 -4.06 7.97 -11.85
N THR A 114 -4.84 6.93 -12.08
CA THR A 114 -6.10 6.69 -11.36
C THR A 114 -5.88 6.42 -9.88
N LEU A 115 -4.85 5.65 -9.51
CA LEU A 115 -4.52 5.38 -8.11
C LEU A 115 -4.06 6.65 -7.37
N ILE A 116 -3.28 7.50 -8.02
CA ILE A 116 -2.85 8.79 -7.45
C ILE A 116 -4.08 9.68 -7.22
N LEU A 117 -4.96 9.77 -8.20
CA LEU A 117 -6.18 10.57 -8.11
C LEU A 117 -7.10 10.06 -6.99
N ALA A 118 -7.31 8.75 -6.92
CA ALA A 118 -8.10 8.10 -5.87
C ALA A 118 -7.49 8.35 -4.48
N GLY A 119 -6.16 8.29 -4.35
CA GLY A 119 -5.44 8.59 -3.11
C GLY A 119 -5.64 10.04 -2.65
N ILE A 120 -5.61 11.00 -3.59
CA ILE A 120 -5.90 12.41 -3.29
C ILE A 120 -7.35 12.57 -2.80
N PHE A 121 -8.32 12.00 -3.50
CA PHE A 121 -9.72 12.07 -3.08
C PHE A 121 -9.96 11.43 -1.72
N GLN A 122 -9.34 10.29 -1.45
CA GLN A 122 -9.42 9.60 -0.16
C GLN A 122 -8.82 10.44 0.97
N SER A 123 -7.69 11.09 0.71
CA SER A 123 -7.03 11.97 1.68
C SER A 123 -7.90 13.19 2.00
N LEU A 124 -8.49 13.81 0.98
CA LEU A 124 -9.42 14.95 1.15
C LEU A 124 -10.69 14.52 1.90
N SER A 125 -11.24 13.34 1.62
CA SER A 125 -12.41 12.81 2.31
C SER A 125 -12.14 12.56 3.80
N LEU A 126 -10.96 12.05 4.15
CA LEU A 126 -10.55 11.82 5.54
C LEU A 126 -10.30 13.11 6.33
N ILE A 127 -9.91 14.19 5.66
CA ILE A 127 -9.72 15.50 6.30
C ILE A 127 -11.08 16.15 6.61
N HIS A 128 -12.14 15.77 5.93
CA HIS A 128 -13.46 16.37 6.05
C HIS A 128 -14.38 15.69 7.09
N ILE A 129 -13.96 14.54 7.64
CA ILE A 129 -14.64 13.83 8.75
C ILE A 129 -13.97 14.19 10.06
#